data_067e3804a7d3f3b0f90f40440c44ad2b
#
_entry.id   067e3804a7d3f3b0f90f40440c44ad2b
#
_cell.length_a   1.000
_cell.length_b   1.000
_cell.length_c   1.000
_cell.angle_alpha   90.00
_cell.angle_beta   90.00
_cell.angle_gamma   90.00
#
_symmetry.space_group_name_H-M   'P 1'
#
loop_
_entity.id
_entity.type
_entity.pdbx_description
1 polymer ?
#
loop_
_entity_poly.entity_id
_entity_poly.type
_entity_poly.pdbx_seq_one_letter_code
_entity_poly.pdbx_strand_id
1 'polypeptide(L)'
;MTDGRAEERTLVLLRHAKAEQPDGDAPDVERRLTARGHADAAAAGAWLARHGLLPEVVLCSASRRTRQTWHDVAMGMTGSPPEGGPTGPSPVVRYEATAYEAHPQELLALVRAAEPAARTVLLIAHNPGISLLSALLDPERADPEGLRTTELVVHRTATAWAELAPGGAGIVDRHTARG
;
A
#
# COMPACT_ATOMS: atom_id res chain seq x y z
N MET A 1 -0.85 5.37 -34.04
CA MET A 1 -1.37 6.57 -33.40
C MET A 1 -1.72 6.23 -31.97
N THR A 2 -0.85 6.60 -31.05
CA THR A 2 -1.20 6.51 -29.64
C THR A 2 -2.23 7.61 -29.35
N ASP A 3 -3.41 7.18 -28.98
CA ASP A 3 -4.44 8.05 -28.46
C ASP A 3 -3.80 8.86 -27.32
N GLY A 4 -3.75 10.17 -27.43
CA GLY A 4 -3.05 11.07 -26.47
C GLY A 4 -3.74 11.17 -25.10
N ARG A 5 -4.47 10.15 -24.69
CA ARG A 5 -4.99 10.04 -23.34
C ARG A 5 -3.84 9.64 -22.41
N ALA A 6 -3.48 10.54 -21.53
CA ALA A 6 -2.59 10.19 -20.43
C ALA A 6 -3.13 8.94 -19.74
N GLU A 7 -2.31 7.89 -19.68
CA GLU A 7 -2.69 6.64 -19.05
C GLU A 7 -2.95 6.86 -17.57
N GLU A 8 -4.12 6.45 -17.12
CA GLU A 8 -4.47 6.53 -15.71
C GLU A 8 -3.64 5.56 -14.90
N ARG A 9 -3.08 6.05 -13.79
CA ARG A 9 -2.34 5.26 -12.82
C ARG A 9 -3.06 5.21 -11.50
N THR A 10 -2.99 4.09 -10.83
CA THR A 10 -3.65 3.86 -9.55
C THR A 10 -2.59 3.64 -8.46
N LEU A 11 -2.70 4.42 -7.39
CA LEU A 11 -1.89 4.25 -6.18
C LEU A 11 -2.82 3.80 -5.05
N VAL A 12 -2.56 2.61 -4.53
CA VAL A 12 -3.29 2.11 -3.37
C VAL A 12 -2.39 2.28 -2.14
N LEU A 13 -2.89 3.02 -1.17
CA LEU A 13 -2.24 3.18 0.13
C LEU A 13 -2.89 2.20 1.11
N LEU A 14 -2.07 1.41 1.78
CA LEU A 14 -2.53 0.43 2.76
C LEU A 14 -1.75 0.62 4.06
N ARG A 15 -2.45 0.99 5.13
CA ARG A 15 -1.86 0.93 6.47
C ARG A 15 -1.79 -0.52 6.91
N HIS A 16 -0.65 -0.92 7.49
CA HIS A 16 -0.45 -2.29 7.97
C HIS A 16 -1.62 -2.77 8.84
N ALA A 17 -1.82 -4.09 8.89
CA ALA A 17 -2.86 -4.72 9.68
C ALA A 17 -2.54 -4.65 11.19
N LYS A 18 -3.50 -5.02 12.01
CA LYS A 18 -3.39 -4.93 13.46
C LYS A 18 -2.20 -5.73 13.97
N ALA A 19 -1.33 -5.06 14.72
CA ALA A 19 -0.10 -5.63 15.28
C ALA A 19 -0.19 -5.73 16.80
N GLU A 20 0.54 -6.70 17.35
CA GLU A 20 0.69 -6.86 18.80
C GLU A 20 1.52 -5.72 19.37
N GLN A 21 1.36 -5.48 20.66
CA GLN A 21 2.24 -4.57 21.38
C GLN A 21 3.67 -5.15 21.44
N PRO A 22 4.69 -4.30 21.60
CA PRO A 22 6.06 -4.80 21.75
C PRO A 22 6.15 -5.77 22.93
N ASP A 23 6.87 -6.88 22.71
CA ASP A 23 7.08 -7.91 23.72
C ASP A 23 8.32 -7.52 24.56
N GLY A 24 8.10 -7.02 25.78
CA GLY A 24 9.18 -6.58 26.67
C GLY A 24 10.03 -5.47 26.04
N ASP A 25 11.35 -5.70 25.96
CA ASP A 25 12.30 -4.76 25.38
C ASP A 25 12.50 -4.94 23.87
N ALA A 26 11.65 -5.76 23.21
CA ALA A 26 11.76 -5.98 21.77
C ALA A 26 11.56 -4.69 21.00
N PRO A 27 12.35 -4.43 19.93
CA PRO A 27 12.21 -3.23 19.13
C PRO A 27 10.83 -3.15 18.44
N ASP A 28 10.31 -1.93 18.27
CA ASP A 28 9.04 -1.70 17.57
C ASP A 28 9.01 -2.36 16.19
N VAL A 29 10.12 -2.35 15.47
CA VAL A 29 10.25 -2.92 14.12
C VAL A 29 9.96 -4.44 14.08
N GLU A 30 10.09 -5.12 15.20
CA GLU A 30 9.88 -6.57 15.36
C GLU A 30 8.44 -6.93 15.77
N ARG A 31 7.56 -5.97 15.96
CA ARG A 31 6.16 -6.23 16.31
C ARG A 31 5.49 -7.03 15.18
N ARG A 32 4.84 -8.13 15.55
CA ARG A 32 4.15 -9.00 14.61
C ARG A 32 2.66 -8.71 14.57
N LEU A 33 1.99 -9.16 13.52
CA LEU A 33 0.53 -9.07 13.41
C LEU A 33 -0.13 -9.95 14.46
N THR A 34 -1.32 -9.51 14.91
CA THR A 34 -2.24 -10.37 15.65
C THR A 34 -2.90 -11.37 14.71
N ALA A 35 -3.55 -12.40 15.25
CA ALA A 35 -4.37 -13.34 14.46
C ALA A 35 -5.43 -12.59 13.64
N ARG A 36 -6.06 -11.58 14.25
CA ARG A 36 -7.01 -10.71 13.56
C ARG A 36 -6.35 -9.92 12.43
N GLY A 37 -5.14 -9.41 12.67
CA GLY A 37 -4.37 -8.68 11.66
C GLY A 37 -4.09 -9.53 10.43
N HIS A 38 -3.72 -10.79 10.62
CA HIS A 38 -3.52 -11.73 9.50
C HIS A 38 -4.80 -11.93 8.69
N ALA A 39 -5.93 -12.12 9.35
CA ALA A 39 -7.22 -12.31 8.68
C ALA A 39 -7.66 -11.05 7.93
N ASP A 40 -7.47 -9.87 8.54
CA ASP A 40 -7.81 -8.59 7.91
C ASP A 40 -6.94 -8.34 6.67
N ALA A 41 -5.66 -8.64 6.74
CA ALA A 41 -4.75 -8.48 5.60
C ALA A 41 -5.12 -9.40 4.42
N ALA A 42 -5.49 -10.64 4.70
CA ALA A 42 -5.99 -11.55 3.66
C ALA A 42 -7.29 -11.01 3.03
N ALA A 43 -8.18 -10.45 3.83
CA ALA A 43 -9.40 -9.81 3.33
C ALA A 43 -9.09 -8.61 2.43
N ALA A 44 -8.06 -7.82 2.75
CA ALA A 44 -7.61 -6.72 1.91
C ALA A 44 -7.15 -7.23 0.54
N GLY A 45 -6.40 -8.33 0.52
CA GLY A 45 -5.96 -8.97 -0.73
C GLY A 45 -7.14 -9.43 -1.59
N ALA A 46 -8.12 -10.07 -0.99
CA ALA A 46 -9.33 -10.51 -1.68
C ALA A 46 -10.11 -9.31 -2.25
N TRP A 47 -10.19 -8.22 -1.50
CA TRP A 47 -10.83 -6.99 -1.97
C TRP A 47 -10.11 -6.41 -3.18
N LEU A 48 -8.78 -6.35 -3.15
CA LEU A 48 -7.99 -5.86 -4.30
C LEU A 48 -8.25 -6.69 -5.55
N ALA A 49 -8.29 -8.02 -5.41
CA ALA A 49 -8.56 -8.92 -6.54
C ALA A 49 -9.96 -8.69 -7.12
N ARG A 50 -10.97 -8.57 -6.27
CA ARG A 50 -12.35 -8.33 -6.73
C ARG A 50 -12.54 -6.99 -7.43
N HIS A 51 -11.72 -5.99 -7.11
CA HIS A 51 -11.81 -4.66 -7.70
C HIS A 51 -10.84 -4.44 -8.87
N GLY A 52 -10.14 -5.49 -9.30
CA GLY A 52 -9.20 -5.41 -10.41
C GLY A 52 -7.98 -4.54 -10.12
N LEU A 53 -7.59 -4.43 -8.84
CA LEU A 53 -6.50 -3.58 -8.38
C LEU A 53 -5.24 -4.40 -8.03
N LEU A 54 -4.90 -5.37 -8.87
CA LEU A 54 -3.70 -6.17 -8.67
C LEU A 54 -2.45 -5.31 -8.92
N PRO A 55 -1.59 -5.12 -7.91
CA PRO A 55 -0.43 -4.25 -8.08
C PRO A 55 0.63 -4.87 -8.97
N GLU A 56 1.26 -4.04 -9.79
CA GLU A 56 2.45 -4.41 -10.56
C GLU A 56 3.73 -4.13 -9.77
N VAL A 57 3.66 -3.15 -8.86
CA VAL A 57 4.75 -2.79 -7.95
C VAL A 57 4.19 -2.69 -6.53
N VAL A 58 4.90 -3.29 -5.60
CA VAL A 58 4.59 -3.21 -4.17
C VAL A 58 5.77 -2.56 -3.46
N LEU A 59 5.51 -1.44 -2.81
CA LEU A 59 6.46 -0.75 -1.96
C LEU A 59 6.04 -1.00 -0.52
N CYS A 60 6.86 -1.69 0.23
CA CYS A 60 6.51 -2.16 1.57
C CYS A 60 7.58 -1.73 2.57
N SER A 61 7.17 -1.12 3.67
CA SER A 61 8.08 -0.84 4.77
C SER A 61 8.75 -2.13 5.23
N ALA A 62 10.01 -2.06 5.61
CA ALA A 62 10.80 -3.22 6.00
C ALA A 62 10.46 -3.79 7.38
N SER A 63 9.55 -3.19 8.14
CA SER A 63 9.14 -3.69 9.44
C SER A 63 8.44 -5.06 9.32
N ARG A 64 8.48 -5.83 10.41
CA ARG A 64 7.85 -7.15 10.44
C ARG A 64 6.35 -7.08 10.15
N ARG A 65 5.62 -6.15 10.77
CA ARG A 65 4.16 -6.03 10.60
C ARG A 65 3.74 -5.67 9.18
N THR A 66 4.53 -4.86 8.47
CA THR A 66 4.25 -4.54 7.06
C THR A 66 4.58 -5.69 6.13
N ARG A 67 5.67 -6.40 6.38
CA ARG A 67 6.03 -7.60 5.60
C ARG A 67 4.98 -8.71 5.76
N GLN A 68 4.49 -8.93 6.97
CA GLN A 68 3.42 -9.89 7.24
C GLN A 68 2.12 -9.44 6.58
N THR A 69 1.81 -8.14 6.61
CA THR A 69 0.64 -7.60 5.90
C THR A 69 0.72 -7.92 4.42
N TRP A 70 1.86 -7.65 3.79
CA TRP A 70 2.04 -7.97 2.36
C TRP A 70 1.88 -9.47 2.08
N HIS A 71 2.49 -10.32 2.89
CA HIS A 71 2.38 -11.77 2.73
C HIS A 71 0.91 -12.21 2.69
N ASP A 72 0.12 -11.74 3.65
CA ASP A 72 -1.30 -12.13 3.75
C ASP A 72 -2.15 -11.49 2.66
N VAL A 73 -1.83 -10.26 2.26
CA VAL A 73 -2.48 -9.60 1.10
C VAL A 73 -2.25 -10.45 -0.15
N ALA A 74 -1.02 -10.88 -0.40
CA ALA A 74 -0.69 -11.73 -1.54
C ALA A 74 -1.45 -13.06 -1.50
N MET A 75 -1.54 -13.68 -0.32
CA MET A 75 -2.35 -14.88 -0.12
C MET A 75 -3.83 -14.64 -0.46
N GLY A 76 -4.39 -13.53 0.02
CA GLY A 76 -5.79 -13.18 -0.24
C GLY A 76 -6.07 -12.87 -1.71
N MET A 77 -5.10 -12.31 -2.43
CA MET A 77 -5.24 -12.00 -3.86
C MET A 77 -5.20 -13.25 -4.74
N THR A 78 -4.31 -14.20 -4.44
CA THR A 78 -3.97 -15.30 -5.35
C THR A 78 -4.27 -16.69 -4.81
N GLY A 79 -4.52 -16.79 -3.49
CA GLY A 79 -4.62 -18.09 -2.81
C GLY A 79 -3.28 -18.78 -2.58
N SER A 80 -2.15 -18.10 -2.90
CA SER A 80 -0.81 -18.66 -2.76
C SER A 80 0.14 -17.64 -2.12
N PRO A 81 1.13 -18.08 -1.31
CA PRO A 81 2.10 -17.16 -0.74
C PRO A 81 2.96 -16.53 -1.84
N PRO A 82 3.49 -15.30 -1.63
CA PRO A 82 4.28 -14.59 -2.64
C PRO A 82 5.57 -15.33 -3.03
N GLU A 83 6.11 -16.16 -2.15
CA GLU A 83 7.31 -16.96 -2.37
C GLU A 83 7.03 -18.30 -3.09
N GLY A 84 5.76 -18.63 -3.31
CA GLY A 84 5.32 -19.95 -3.76
C GLY A 84 5.35 -20.20 -5.24
N GLY A 85 5.95 -19.35 -6.02
CA GLY A 85 6.00 -19.52 -7.46
C GLY A 85 4.63 -19.34 -8.13
N PRO A 86 4.32 -18.16 -8.58
CA PRO A 86 2.98 -17.84 -9.08
C PRO A 86 2.72 -18.40 -10.46
N THR A 87 1.46 -18.67 -10.71
CA THR A 87 0.92 -18.75 -12.05
C THR A 87 0.59 -17.33 -12.50
N GLY A 88 1.43 -16.74 -13.32
CA GLY A 88 1.22 -15.41 -13.86
C GLY A 88 2.30 -14.40 -13.46
N PRO A 89 2.22 -13.18 -13.98
CA PRO A 89 3.21 -12.15 -13.66
C PRO A 89 3.15 -11.77 -12.18
N SER A 90 4.29 -11.90 -11.51
CA SER A 90 4.45 -11.47 -10.13
C SER A 90 4.72 -9.97 -10.07
N PRO A 91 4.23 -9.27 -9.05
CA PRO A 91 4.61 -7.88 -8.85
C PRO A 91 6.10 -7.76 -8.49
N VAL A 92 6.68 -6.63 -8.82
CA VAL A 92 7.97 -6.24 -8.26
C VAL A 92 7.73 -5.80 -6.82
N VAL A 93 8.39 -6.43 -5.87
CA VAL A 93 8.24 -6.12 -4.45
C VAL A 93 9.53 -5.51 -3.93
N ARG A 94 9.44 -4.33 -3.34
CA ARG A 94 10.56 -3.66 -2.68
C ARG A 94 10.25 -3.44 -1.20
N TYR A 95 11.13 -3.97 -0.36
CA TYR A 95 11.09 -3.70 1.08
C TYR A 95 11.99 -2.51 1.36
N GLU A 96 11.36 -1.40 1.75
CA GLU A 96 12.02 -0.11 1.87
C GLU A 96 12.22 0.27 3.34
N ALA A 97 13.46 0.29 3.80
CA ALA A 97 13.79 0.71 5.16
C ALA A 97 13.38 2.17 5.41
N THR A 98 13.47 3.01 4.39
CA THR A 98 13.11 4.43 4.49
C THR A 98 11.61 4.66 4.64
N ALA A 99 10.77 3.64 4.39
CA ALA A 99 9.33 3.74 4.60
C ALA A 99 8.93 3.56 6.08
N TYR A 100 9.83 3.03 6.89
CA TYR A 100 9.62 2.91 8.33
C TYR A 100 9.82 4.27 8.99
N GLU A 101 8.83 4.72 9.75
CA GLU A 101 8.81 6.05 10.39
C GLU A 101 8.97 7.22 9.40
N ALA A 102 8.57 7.01 8.15
CA ALA A 102 8.74 8.00 7.09
C ALA A 102 7.75 9.15 7.18
N HIS A 103 8.23 10.35 6.81
CA HIS A 103 7.38 11.49 6.53
C HIS A 103 6.68 11.32 5.17
N PRO A 104 5.56 12.03 4.92
CA PRO A 104 4.84 11.87 3.65
C PRO A 104 5.68 12.18 2.41
N GLN A 105 6.61 13.12 2.50
CA GLN A 105 7.51 13.46 1.40
C GLN A 105 8.46 12.32 1.06
N GLU A 106 8.91 11.56 2.06
CA GLU A 106 9.77 10.38 1.86
C GLU A 106 8.98 9.25 1.19
N LEU A 107 7.73 9.04 1.62
CA LEU A 107 6.84 8.06 0.98
C LEU A 107 6.52 8.46 -0.46
N LEU A 108 6.27 9.74 -0.70
CA LEU A 108 6.04 10.25 -2.06
C LEU A 108 7.26 10.01 -2.95
N ALA A 109 8.48 10.21 -2.41
CA ALA A 109 9.71 9.97 -3.16
C ALA A 109 9.83 8.49 -3.57
N LEU A 110 9.43 7.56 -2.73
CA LEU A 110 9.41 6.13 -3.06
C LEU A 110 8.45 5.83 -4.21
N VAL A 111 7.25 6.41 -4.17
CA VAL A 111 6.25 6.24 -5.24
C VAL A 111 6.77 6.84 -6.55
N ARG A 112 7.40 8.01 -6.49
CA ARG A 112 7.96 8.68 -7.67
C ARG A 112 9.08 7.88 -8.33
N ALA A 113 9.76 7.03 -7.58
CA ALA A 113 10.81 6.16 -8.08
C ALA A 113 10.31 4.81 -8.60
N ALA A 114 9.00 4.57 -8.56
CA ALA A 114 8.41 3.33 -9.10
C ALA A 114 8.62 3.21 -10.62
N GLU A 115 8.58 1.99 -11.11
CA GLU A 115 8.73 1.71 -12.54
C GLU A 115 7.75 2.56 -13.35
N PRO A 116 8.23 3.35 -14.34
CA PRO A 116 7.37 4.26 -15.10
C PRO A 116 6.21 3.57 -15.82
N ALA A 117 6.40 2.31 -16.22
CA ALA A 117 5.38 1.53 -16.91
C ALA A 117 4.31 0.93 -15.98
N ALA A 118 4.53 0.93 -14.67
CA ALA A 118 3.58 0.37 -13.72
C ALA A 118 2.30 1.21 -13.67
N ARG A 119 1.16 0.56 -13.79
CA ARG A 119 -0.15 1.20 -13.73
C ARG A 119 -0.76 1.20 -12.34
N THR A 120 -0.46 0.17 -11.56
CA THR A 120 -0.97 0.03 -10.20
C THR A 120 0.20 -0.20 -9.25
N VAL A 121 0.34 0.69 -8.28
CA VAL A 121 1.36 0.61 -7.22
C VAL A 121 0.63 0.50 -5.88
N LEU A 122 1.06 -0.46 -5.06
CA LEU A 122 0.59 -0.63 -3.69
C LEU A 122 1.70 -0.20 -2.74
N LEU A 123 1.40 0.74 -1.86
CA LEU A 123 2.30 1.17 -0.79
C LEU A 123 1.75 0.70 0.55
N ILE A 124 2.53 -0.07 1.28
CA ILE A 124 2.19 -0.56 2.62
C ILE A 124 3.12 0.10 3.62
N ALA A 125 2.55 0.91 4.50
CA ALA A 125 3.33 1.69 5.44
C ALA A 125 2.56 1.95 6.74
N HIS A 126 2.91 3.02 7.42
CA HIS A 126 2.50 3.30 8.80
C HIS A 126 1.90 4.69 8.95
N ASN A 127 1.09 4.87 9.98
CA ASN A 127 0.71 6.20 10.44
C ASN A 127 1.85 6.82 11.27
N PRO A 128 1.97 8.14 11.28
CA PRO A 128 1.12 9.09 10.58
C PRO A 128 1.47 9.29 9.09
N GLY A 129 2.61 8.80 8.64
CA GLY A 129 3.15 9.07 7.31
C GLY A 129 2.17 8.76 6.18
N ILE A 130 1.57 7.57 6.19
CA ILE A 130 0.68 7.14 5.09
C ILE A 130 -0.62 7.96 5.05
N SER A 131 -1.16 8.32 6.20
CA SER A 131 -2.35 9.18 6.28
C SER A 131 -2.05 10.59 5.80
N LEU A 132 -0.89 11.12 6.18
CA LEU A 132 -0.44 12.44 5.72
C LEU A 132 -0.15 12.44 4.22
N LEU A 133 0.35 11.33 3.67
CA LEU A 133 0.53 11.20 2.22
C LEU A 133 -0.81 11.25 1.49
N SER A 134 -1.82 10.54 1.98
CA SER A 134 -3.16 10.59 1.39
C SER A 134 -3.71 12.02 1.39
N ALA A 135 -3.56 12.72 2.53
CA ALA A 135 -3.99 14.12 2.64
C ALA A 135 -3.18 15.06 1.75
N LEU A 136 -1.89 14.78 1.56
CA LEU A 136 -1.04 15.56 0.66
C LEU A 136 -1.50 15.41 -0.80
N LEU A 137 -1.88 14.22 -1.20
CA LEU A 137 -2.30 13.91 -2.57
C LEU A 137 -3.73 14.37 -2.88
N ASP A 138 -4.62 14.34 -1.89
CA ASP A 138 -6.00 14.82 -2.04
C ASP A 138 -6.49 15.42 -0.71
N PRO A 139 -6.17 16.68 -0.44
CA PRO A 139 -6.54 17.31 0.83
C PRO A 139 -8.04 17.48 1.01
N GLU A 140 -8.82 17.50 -0.07
CA GLU A 140 -10.28 17.70 0.01
C GLU A 140 -11.02 16.43 0.45
N ARG A 141 -10.55 15.24 0.03
CA ARG A 141 -11.25 13.97 0.27
C ARG A 141 -10.60 13.11 1.34
N ALA A 142 -9.39 13.44 1.78
CA ALA A 142 -8.71 12.68 2.81
C ALA A 142 -9.47 12.75 4.14
N ASP A 143 -9.56 11.60 4.83
CA ASP A 143 -10.16 11.54 6.16
C ASP A 143 -9.25 12.27 7.16
N PRO A 144 -9.76 13.29 7.88
CA PRO A 144 -8.97 14.00 8.90
C PRO A 144 -8.45 13.08 10.01
N GLU A 145 -9.12 11.98 10.27
CA GLU A 145 -8.70 11.01 11.30
C GLU A 145 -7.65 10.03 10.78
N GLY A 146 -7.37 10.05 9.49
CA GLY A 146 -6.38 9.18 8.87
C GLY A 146 -6.85 7.75 8.63
N LEU A 147 -5.93 6.89 8.20
CA LEU A 147 -6.21 5.50 7.89
C LEU A 147 -6.26 4.64 9.16
N ARG A 148 -7.25 3.76 9.22
CA ARG A 148 -7.32 2.68 10.21
C ARG A 148 -6.35 1.57 9.81
N THR A 149 -6.06 0.66 10.72
CA THR A 149 -5.32 -0.55 10.35
C THR A 149 -6.07 -1.30 9.25
N THR A 150 -5.35 -1.79 8.27
CA THR A 150 -5.86 -2.52 7.11
C THR A 150 -6.86 -1.72 6.27
N GLU A 151 -6.79 -0.40 6.36
CA GLU A 151 -7.56 0.46 5.47
C GLU A 151 -6.79 0.70 4.19
N LEU A 152 -7.50 0.53 3.06
CA LEU A 152 -7.00 0.83 1.73
C LEU A 152 -7.63 2.14 1.26
N VAL A 153 -6.80 3.03 0.73
CA VAL A 153 -7.26 4.26 0.08
C VAL A 153 -6.74 4.24 -1.36
N VAL A 154 -7.64 4.34 -2.31
CA VAL A 154 -7.32 4.27 -3.74
C VAL A 154 -7.26 5.68 -4.31
N HIS A 155 -6.08 6.05 -4.79
CA HIS A 155 -5.83 7.31 -5.48
C HIS A 155 -5.65 7.06 -6.97
N ARG A 156 -6.09 7.99 -7.80
CA ARG A 156 -5.83 7.96 -9.24
C ARG A 156 -5.17 9.23 -9.72
N THR A 157 -4.29 9.08 -10.69
CA THR A 157 -3.59 10.19 -11.32
C THR A 157 -3.38 9.92 -12.80
N ALA A 158 -3.38 10.98 -13.60
CA ALA A 158 -3.00 10.94 -15.01
C ALA A 158 -1.52 11.27 -15.23
N THR A 159 -0.81 11.64 -14.16
CA THR A 159 0.62 11.97 -14.22
C THR A 159 1.51 10.74 -14.15
N ALA A 160 2.70 10.82 -14.75
CA ALA A 160 3.74 9.83 -14.53
C ALA A 160 4.15 9.80 -13.05
N TRP A 161 4.57 8.62 -12.56
CA TRP A 161 4.99 8.49 -11.15
C TRP A 161 6.05 9.51 -10.76
N ALA A 162 7.04 9.72 -11.63
CA ALA A 162 8.15 10.67 -11.37
C ALA A 162 7.69 12.12 -11.21
N GLU A 163 6.51 12.45 -11.71
CA GLU A 163 5.95 13.81 -11.69
C GLU A 163 4.81 13.97 -10.70
N LEU A 164 4.48 12.91 -9.96
CA LEU A 164 3.40 12.97 -8.96
C LEU A 164 3.75 14.01 -7.89
N ALA A 165 2.80 14.91 -7.65
CA ALA A 165 2.99 16.07 -6.79
C ALA A 165 1.82 16.23 -5.82
N PRO A 166 1.95 17.07 -4.77
CA PRO A 166 0.82 17.39 -3.89
C PRO A 166 -0.41 17.82 -4.68
N GLY A 167 -1.58 17.30 -4.27
CA GLY A 167 -2.85 17.54 -4.97
C GLY A 167 -2.99 16.79 -6.28
N GLY A 168 -2.03 15.93 -6.62
CA GLY A 168 -1.94 15.30 -7.95
C GLY A 168 -2.62 13.95 -8.11
N ALA A 169 -3.22 13.39 -7.06
CA ALA A 169 -3.90 12.10 -7.15
C ALA A 169 -5.16 12.09 -6.28
N GLY A 170 -6.32 12.13 -6.92
CA GLY A 170 -7.60 12.14 -6.22
C GLY A 170 -7.98 10.79 -5.64
N ILE A 171 -8.65 10.81 -4.48
CA ILE A 171 -9.21 9.60 -3.87
C ILE A 171 -10.46 9.20 -4.65
N VAL A 172 -10.51 7.95 -5.09
CA VAL A 172 -11.65 7.40 -5.84
C VAL A 172 -12.37 6.30 -5.09
N ASP A 173 -11.72 5.69 -4.09
CA ASP A 173 -12.34 4.66 -3.26
C ASP A 173 -11.56 4.50 -1.94
N ARG A 174 -12.21 3.91 -0.97
CA ARG A 174 -11.58 3.51 0.30
C ARG A 174 -12.33 2.31 0.88
N HIS A 175 -11.61 1.47 1.61
CA HIS A 175 -12.19 0.29 2.23
C HIS A 175 -11.37 -0.12 3.45
N THR A 176 -12.02 -0.37 4.56
CA THR A 176 -11.37 -0.94 5.74
C THR A 176 -11.63 -2.44 5.74
N ALA A 177 -10.58 -3.22 5.49
CA ALA A 177 -10.73 -4.68 5.40
C ALA A 177 -10.81 -5.31 6.78
N ARG A 178 -11.75 -6.26 6.91
CA ARG A 178 -11.92 -7.10 8.10
C ARG A 178 -12.20 -8.52 7.64
N GLY A 179 -11.44 -9.44 8.16
CA GLY A 179 -11.57 -10.85 7.83
C GLY A 179 -12.35 -11.69 8.83
#